data_03d6fbaee61f3f43999f5bcb977c6163
#
_entry.id   03d6fbaee61f3f43999f5bcb977c6163
#
_cell.length_a   1.000
_cell.length_b   1.000
_cell.length_c   1.000
_cell.angle_alpha   90.00
_cell.angle_beta   90.00
_cell.angle_gamma   90.00
#
_symmetry.space_group_name_H-M   'P 1'
#
loop_
_entity.id
_entity.type
_entity.pdbx_description
1 polymer ?
#
loop_
_entity_poly.entity_id
_entity_poly.type
_entity_poly.pdbx_seq_one_letter_code
_entity_poly.pdbx_strand_id
1 'polypeptide(L)'
;MKIKNEAELLNKFCDKTHIKEILTEPFFNTNYNEVWSSDGVVLIRINPKALTNEYPKKKLDFPKLESPCNKKITLEAVNQALGECPKIDEEIVIQDAVKCEDCNGSGYVTWEYMDIHGHTHEHESDCPVCDGTGESEPERTKKTGKQITDENAVINIGNAYFRARAISKLKFALDFLGITSVKLTHNPDITANEFVLNDDIRIILMPMLNPWNEYDAVVKLVD
;
A
#
# COMPACT_ATOMS: atom_id res chain seq x y z
N MET A 1 -17.41 15.39 -14.25
CA MET A 1 -16.89 14.65 -15.44
C MET A 1 -16.75 13.19 -15.03
N LYS A 2 -17.19 12.22 -15.85
CA LYS A 2 -17.02 10.79 -15.55
C LYS A 2 -15.58 10.36 -15.78
N ILE A 3 -15.05 9.55 -14.86
CA ILE A 3 -13.70 8.99 -14.97
C ILE A 3 -13.71 7.88 -16.02
N LYS A 4 -12.82 7.96 -17.01
CA LYS A 4 -12.60 6.87 -17.97
C LYS A 4 -11.69 5.83 -17.32
N ASN A 5 -11.95 4.54 -17.59
CA ASN A 5 -11.18 3.41 -17.01
C ASN A 5 -11.12 3.45 -15.49
N GLU A 6 -12.22 3.76 -14.81
CA GLU A 6 -12.28 3.89 -13.35
C GLU A 6 -11.79 2.64 -12.61
N ALA A 7 -11.96 1.45 -13.20
CA ALA A 7 -11.46 0.19 -12.64
C ALA A 7 -9.92 0.16 -12.58
N GLU A 8 -9.22 0.69 -13.58
CA GLU A 8 -7.77 0.80 -13.58
C GLU A 8 -7.29 1.73 -12.46
N LEU A 9 -7.92 2.91 -12.32
CA LEU A 9 -7.61 3.84 -11.26
C LEU A 9 -7.81 3.19 -9.88
N LEU A 10 -9.00 2.65 -9.60
CA LEU A 10 -9.34 2.12 -8.29
C LEU A 10 -8.51 0.87 -7.92
N ASN A 11 -8.29 -0.07 -8.87
CA ASN A 11 -7.50 -1.27 -8.63
C ASN A 11 -6.03 -0.97 -8.30
N LYS A 12 -5.49 0.17 -8.70
CA LYS A 12 -4.12 0.58 -8.33
C LYS A 12 -3.97 0.83 -6.82
N PHE A 13 -5.08 1.12 -6.15
CA PHE A 13 -5.10 1.38 -4.71
C PHE A 13 -5.47 0.16 -3.86
N CYS A 14 -5.93 -0.94 -4.45
CA CYS A 14 -6.16 -2.20 -3.74
C CYS A 14 -4.88 -3.02 -3.59
N ASP A 15 -4.91 -3.93 -2.62
CA ASP A 15 -3.98 -5.05 -2.50
C ASP A 15 -4.77 -6.36 -2.60
N LYS A 16 -4.79 -6.97 -3.78
CA LYS A 16 -5.55 -8.19 -4.07
C LYS A 16 -5.12 -9.41 -3.27
N THR A 17 -3.93 -9.36 -2.66
CA THR A 17 -3.34 -10.44 -1.87
C THR A 17 -3.54 -10.24 -0.37
N HIS A 18 -4.12 -9.09 0.05
CA HIS A 18 -4.27 -8.76 1.45
C HIS A 18 -5.29 -9.68 2.16
N ILE A 19 -4.96 -10.08 3.41
CA ILE A 19 -5.83 -10.95 4.23
C ILE A 19 -7.20 -10.31 4.52
N LYS A 20 -7.24 -8.97 4.67
CA LYS A 20 -8.49 -8.24 4.91
C LYS A 20 -9.20 -7.98 3.59
N GLU A 21 -10.32 -8.65 3.36
CA GLU A 21 -11.15 -8.50 2.16
C GLU A 21 -11.48 -7.04 1.78
N ILE A 22 -11.63 -6.15 2.75
CA ILE A 22 -11.92 -4.75 2.51
C ILE A 22 -10.82 -3.98 1.76
N LEU A 23 -9.61 -4.53 1.71
CA LEU A 23 -8.45 -3.96 1.01
C LEU A 23 -8.21 -4.60 -0.37
N THR A 24 -8.96 -5.66 -0.72
CA THR A 24 -8.73 -6.41 -1.96
C THR A 24 -9.51 -5.85 -3.16
N GLU A 25 -10.56 -5.09 -2.92
CA GLU A 25 -11.43 -4.54 -3.96
C GLU A 25 -12.01 -3.18 -3.58
N PRO A 26 -12.37 -2.34 -4.59
CA PRO A 26 -13.08 -1.09 -4.33
C PRO A 26 -14.48 -1.36 -3.77
N PHE A 27 -14.97 -0.51 -2.86
CA PHE A 27 -16.30 -0.61 -2.27
C PHE A 27 -16.96 0.75 -2.08
N PHE A 28 -18.30 0.77 -2.05
CA PHE A 28 -19.08 1.95 -1.70
C PHE A 28 -19.23 2.03 -0.18
N ASN A 29 -18.63 3.06 0.43
CA ASN A 29 -18.77 3.30 1.87
C ASN A 29 -20.06 4.07 2.17
N THR A 30 -21.01 3.39 2.82
CA THR A 30 -22.33 3.97 3.12
C THR A 30 -22.29 5.04 4.21
N ASN A 31 -21.27 5.11 5.05
CA ASN A 31 -21.14 6.15 6.08
C ASN A 31 -20.77 7.51 5.49
N TYR A 32 -20.05 7.51 4.37
CA TYR A 32 -19.53 8.72 3.73
C TYR A 32 -20.16 8.99 2.36
N ASN A 33 -20.95 8.05 1.83
CA ASN A 33 -21.54 8.12 0.50
C ASN A 33 -20.49 8.33 -0.60
N GLU A 34 -19.38 7.58 -0.53
CA GLU A 34 -18.23 7.64 -1.43
C GLU A 34 -17.77 6.22 -1.81
N VAL A 35 -17.12 6.08 -2.95
CA VAL A 35 -16.40 4.85 -3.32
C VAL A 35 -14.97 4.95 -2.83
N TRP A 36 -14.53 3.92 -2.13
CA TRP A 36 -13.21 3.82 -1.52
C TRP A 36 -12.43 2.66 -2.08
N SER A 37 -11.13 2.85 -2.23
CA SER A 37 -10.17 1.79 -2.58
C SER A 37 -8.88 2.03 -1.82
N SER A 38 -8.35 0.99 -1.14
CA SER A 38 -7.19 1.12 -0.26
C SER A 38 -6.36 -0.15 -0.20
N ASP A 39 -5.04 0.00 0.03
CA ASP A 39 -4.10 -1.06 0.40
C ASP A 39 -3.73 -1.04 1.90
N GLY A 40 -4.42 -0.21 2.69
CA GLY A 40 -4.14 0.00 4.10
C GLY A 40 -3.17 1.15 4.39
N VAL A 41 -2.41 1.64 3.42
CA VAL A 41 -1.49 2.78 3.54
C VAL A 41 -1.97 3.97 2.72
N VAL A 42 -2.49 3.71 1.55
CA VAL A 42 -3.06 4.71 0.65
C VAL A 42 -4.53 4.43 0.44
N LEU A 43 -5.36 5.45 0.58
CA LEU A 43 -6.80 5.38 0.33
C LEU A 43 -7.18 6.44 -0.70
N ILE A 44 -7.83 6.03 -1.79
CA ILE A 44 -8.53 6.94 -2.69
C ILE A 44 -10.02 6.95 -2.37
N ARG A 45 -10.61 8.14 -2.31
CA ARG A 45 -12.02 8.40 -2.03
C ARG A 45 -12.60 9.15 -3.23
N ILE A 46 -13.67 8.62 -3.81
CA ILE A 46 -14.27 9.18 -5.02
C ILE A 46 -15.78 9.35 -4.82
N ASN A 47 -16.29 10.52 -5.15
CA ASN A 47 -17.72 10.77 -5.21
C ASN A 47 -18.36 9.87 -6.29
N PRO A 48 -19.43 9.10 -6.01
CA PRO A 48 -20.07 8.22 -6.98
C PRO A 48 -20.52 8.92 -8.27
N LYS A 49 -20.77 10.24 -8.21
CA LYS A 49 -21.12 11.04 -9.40
C LYS A 49 -20.03 11.04 -10.48
N ALA A 50 -18.77 10.83 -10.10
CA ALA A 50 -17.63 10.75 -11.00
C ALA A 50 -17.44 9.35 -11.61
N LEU A 51 -18.17 8.33 -11.12
CA LEU A 51 -18.04 6.93 -11.50
C LEU A 51 -19.24 6.46 -12.34
N THR A 52 -19.07 5.35 -13.05
CA THR A 52 -20.12 4.72 -13.88
C THR A 52 -20.58 3.38 -13.33
N ASN A 53 -19.70 2.65 -12.63
CA ASN A 53 -20.00 1.33 -12.10
C ASN A 53 -20.59 1.42 -10.68
N GLU A 54 -21.27 0.33 -10.28
CA GLU A 54 -21.70 0.10 -8.92
C GLU A 54 -20.65 -0.74 -8.16
N TYR A 55 -20.52 -0.49 -6.87
CA TYR A 55 -19.54 -1.14 -6.01
C TYR A 55 -20.21 -1.80 -4.81
N PRO A 56 -19.65 -2.90 -4.27
CA PRO A 56 -20.15 -3.55 -3.07
C PRO A 56 -20.29 -2.58 -1.91
N LYS A 57 -21.43 -2.63 -1.20
CA LYS A 57 -21.70 -1.72 -0.08
C LYS A 57 -21.04 -2.26 1.19
N LYS A 58 -20.16 -1.46 1.79
CA LYS A 58 -19.54 -1.76 3.09
C LYS A 58 -19.66 -0.53 4.01
N LYS A 59 -19.45 -0.73 5.31
CA LYS A 59 -19.38 0.35 6.30
C LYS A 59 -17.98 0.37 6.89
N LEU A 60 -17.34 1.51 6.86
CA LEU A 60 -16.06 1.73 7.51
C LEU A 60 -16.00 3.17 8.02
N ASP A 61 -15.61 3.32 9.28
CA ASP A 61 -15.36 4.63 9.86
C ASP A 61 -13.92 5.05 9.57
N PHE A 62 -13.74 6.33 9.34
CA PHE A 62 -12.44 6.95 9.13
C PHE A 62 -12.14 7.88 10.31
N PRO A 63 -10.92 7.86 10.87
CA PRO A 63 -10.56 8.74 11.95
C PRO A 63 -10.64 10.21 11.52
N LYS A 64 -10.89 11.09 12.49
CA LYS A 64 -10.90 12.53 12.23
C LYS A 64 -9.56 12.99 11.71
N LEU A 65 -9.58 13.76 10.62
CA LEU A 65 -8.37 14.40 10.10
C LEU A 65 -7.92 15.54 11.03
N GLU A 66 -6.62 15.61 11.25
CA GLU A 66 -5.97 16.56 12.15
C GLU A 66 -5.02 17.49 11.38
N SER A 67 -4.51 18.53 12.07
CA SER A 67 -3.51 19.45 11.52
C SER A 67 -3.91 20.05 10.17
N PRO A 68 -4.97 20.88 10.12
CA PRO A 68 -5.41 21.51 8.87
C PRO A 68 -4.26 22.28 8.23
N CYS A 69 -4.16 22.17 6.92
CA CYS A 69 -3.13 22.76 6.09
C CYS A 69 -3.77 23.38 4.85
N ASN A 70 -3.12 24.38 4.27
CA ASN A 70 -3.58 24.99 3.01
C ASN A 70 -2.39 25.22 2.09
N LYS A 71 -1.72 24.13 1.77
CA LYS A 71 -0.57 24.11 0.86
C LYS A 71 -0.92 23.31 -0.39
N LYS A 72 -0.06 23.41 -1.39
CA LYS A 72 -0.17 22.61 -2.62
C LYS A 72 1.14 21.89 -2.88
N ILE A 73 1.03 20.81 -3.61
CA ILE A 73 2.18 20.15 -4.25
C ILE A 73 1.92 20.06 -5.75
N THR A 74 2.97 20.13 -6.53
CA THR A 74 2.88 19.97 -7.98
C THR A 74 3.32 18.58 -8.41
N LEU A 75 2.79 18.10 -9.53
CA LEU A 75 3.25 16.85 -10.12
C LEU A 75 4.75 16.89 -10.45
N GLU A 76 5.28 18.06 -10.82
CA GLU A 76 6.71 18.25 -11.06
C GLU A 76 7.53 18.02 -9.78
N ALA A 77 7.12 18.58 -8.62
CA ALA A 77 7.79 18.36 -7.35
C ALA A 77 7.74 16.88 -6.92
N VAL A 78 6.62 16.19 -7.18
CA VAL A 78 6.48 14.75 -6.93
C VAL A 78 7.42 13.95 -7.83
N ASN A 79 7.50 14.27 -9.13
CA ASN A 79 8.39 13.62 -10.07
C ASN A 79 9.86 13.83 -9.70
N GLN A 80 10.22 15.05 -9.30
CA GLN A 80 11.57 15.38 -8.85
C GLN A 80 11.96 14.53 -7.63
N ALA A 81 11.12 14.50 -6.59
CA ALA A 81 11.38 13.73 -5.38
C ALA A 81 11.54 12.23 -5.66
N LEU A 82 10.66 11.64 -6.48
CA LEU A 82 10.79 10.24 -6.90
C LEU A 82 12.04 9.98 -7.75
N GLY A 83 12.51 10.99 -8.50
CA GLY A 83 13.75 10.95 -9.26
C GLY A 83 15.01 10.96 -8.39
N GLU A 84 14.97 11.69 -7.27
CA GLU A 84 16.07 11.83 -6.30
C GLU A 84 16.22 10.59 -5.40
N CYS A 85 15.16 9.78 -5.23
CA CYS A 85 15.20 8.56 -4.45
C CYS A 85 16.23 7.56 -4.98
N PRO A 86 16.85 6.75 -4.10
CA PRO A 86 17.72 5.63 -4.48
C PRO A 86 17.07 4.73 -5.53
N LYS A 87 17.91 4.14 -6.37
CA LYS A 87 17.50 3.20 -7.41
C LYS A 87 17.98 1.79 -7.05
N ILE A 88 17.12 0.83 -7.31
CA ILE A 88 17.43 -0.60 -7.17
C ILE A 88 17.24 -1.31 -8.50
N ASP A 89 17.89 -2.44 -8.68
CA ASP A 89 17.68 -3.27 -9.85
C ASP A 89 16.24 -3.80 -9.87
N GLU A 90 15.55 -3.66 -10.98
CA GLU A 90 14.23 -4.27 -11.17
C GLU A 90 14.38 -5.79 -11.24
N GLU A 91 13.67 -6.50 -10.38
CA GLU A 91 13.58 -7.95 -10.41
C GLU A 91 12.14 -8.37 -10.76
N ILE A 92 12.02 -9.40 -11.59
CA ILE A 92 10.74 -10.02 -11.92
C ILE A 92 10.73 -11.45 -11.39
N VAL A 93 9.61 -11.87 -10.85
CA VAL A 93 9.39 -13.27 -10.46
C VAL A 93 9.28 -14.10 -11.73
N ILE A 94 10.13 -15.13 -11.86
CA ILE A 94 10.14 -16.07 -12.97
C ILE A 94 9.59 -17.44 -12.55
N GLN A 95 9.52 -17.68 -11.24
CA GLN A 95 8.95 -18.87 -10.66
C GLN A 95 8.42 -18.52 -9.27
N ASP A 96 7.14 -18.73 -9.05
CA ASP A 96 6.52 -18.55 -7.73
C ASP A 96 7.02 -19.63 -6.75
N ALA A 97 7.05 -19.28 -5.46
CA ALA A 97 7.32 -20.24 -4.40
C ALA A 97 6.24 -21.34 -4.39
N VAL A 98 6.66 -22.59 -4.20
CA VAL A 98 5.76 -23.74 -4.06
C VAL A 98 5.63 -24.08 -2.58
N LYS A 99 4.42 -24.07 -2.06
CA LYS A 99 4.17 -24.44 -0.65
C LYS A 99 4.59 -25.88 -0.38
N CYS A 100 5.22 -26.08 0.77
CA CYS A 100 5.49 -27.43 1.28
C CYS A 100 4.16 -28.12 1.62
N GLU A 101 3.92 -29.28 1.02
CA GLU A 101 2.69 -30.05 1.26
C GLU A 101 2.62 -30.65 2.67
N ASP A 102 3.78 -31.07 3.24
CA ASP A 102 3.83 -31.71 4.56
C ASP A 102 3.41 -30.79 5.71
N CYS A 103 3.77 -29.51 5.65
CA CYS A 103 3.35 -28.52 6.65
C CYS A 103 2.30 -27.55 6.11
N ASN A 104 1.80 -27.75 4.89
CA ASN A 104 0.85 -26.89 4.21
C ASN A 104 1.27 -25.39 4.18
N GLY A 105 2.58 -25.17 4.06
CA GLY A 105 3.17 -23.84 3.99
C GLY A 105 3.40 -23.15 5.34
N SER A 106 3.14 -23.81 6.48
CA SER A 106 3.35 -23.23 7.81
C SER A 106 4.82 -23.14 8.22
N GLY A 107 5.66 -24.02 7.67
CA GLY A 107 7.05 -24.22 8.12
C GLY A 107 7.16 -25.10 9.35
N TYR A 108 6.07 -25.42 10.04
CA TYR A 108 6.07 -26.15 11.29
C TYR A 108 5.24 -27.42 11.22
N VAL A 109 5.62 -28.42 12.02
CA VAL A 109 4.88 -29.67 12.21
C VAL A 109 4.79 -29.98 13.70
N THR A 110 3.68 -30.60 14.10
CA THR A 110 3.48 -31.04 15.46
C THR A 110 3.80 -32.52 15.55
N TRP A 111 4.70 -32.89 16.47
CA TRP A 111 5.03 -34.27 16.81
C TRP A 111 4.31 -34.68 18.08
N GLU A 112 3.70 -35.83 18.06
CA GLU A 112 3.15 -36.45 19.24
C GLU A 112 4.10 -37.57 19.71
N TYR A 113 4.40 -37.61 21.00
CA TYR A 113 5.09 -38.75 21.61
C TYR A 113 4.43 -39.15 22.92
N MET A 114 4.54 -40.43 23.25
CA MET A 114 4.02 -41.00 24.50
C MET A 114 5.19 -41.22 25.45
N ASP A 115 5.07 -40.74 26.70
CA ASP A 115 6.06 -41.00 27.73
C ASP A 115 5.96 -42.43 28.32
N ILE A 116 6.88 -42.80 29.19
CA ILE A 116 6.91 -44.12 29.81
C ILE A 116 5.72 -44.39 30.74
N HIS A 117 4.95 -43.36 31.08
CA HIS A 117 3.75 -43.44 31.92
C HIS A 117 2.47 -43.50 31.11
N GLY A 118 2.57 -43.45 29.78
CA GLY A 118 1.44 -43.49 28.85
C GLY A 118 0.76 -42.13 28.62
N HIS A 119 1.39 -41.02 29.03
CA HIS A 119 0.87 -39.66 28.70
C HIS A 119 1.34 -39.24 27.33
N THR A 120 0.43 -38.68 26.55
CA THR A 120 0.74 -38.08 25.24
C THR A 120 1.18 -36.64 25.41
N HIS A 121 2.25 -36.26 24.73
CA HIS A 121 2.81 -34.94 24.70
C HIS A 121 2.93 -34.48 23.26
N GLU A 122 2.71 -33.18 23.01
CA GLU A 122 2.87 -32.55 21.72
C GLU A 122 4.12 -31.65 21.75
N HIS A 123 4.83 -31.62 20.64
CA HIS A 123 5.97 -30.73 20.42
C HIS A 123 5.93 -30.16 19.01
N GLU A 124 5.99 -28.83 18.90
CA GLU A 124 6.09 -28.13 17.63
C GLU A 124 7.56 -27.96 17.25
N SER A 125 7.91 -28.26 16.02
CA SER A 125 9.26 -28.10 15.47
C SER A 125 9.21 -27.68 14.02
N ASP A 126 10.34 -27.21 13.49
CA ASP A 126 10.49 -26.94 12.08
C ASP A 126 10.14 -28.17 11.24
N CYS A 127 9.46 -27.95 10.12
CA CYS A 127 9.12 -29.02 9.19
C CYS A 127 10.40 -29.60 8.58
N PRO A 128 10.68 -30.91 8.74
CA PRO A 128 11.92 -31.50 8.25
C PRO A 128 12.01 -31.63 6.73
N VAL A 129 10.89 -31.43 6.03
CA VAL A 129 10.84 -31.52 4.56
C VAL A 129 11.26 -30.21 3.91
N CYS A 130 10.92 -29.08 4.51
CA CYS A 130 11.27 -27.76 4.00
C CYS A 130 12.22 -26.96 4.92
N ASP A 131 12.79 -27.62 5.94
CA ASP A 131 13.68 -27.00 6.91
C ASP A 131 13.10 -25.70 7.54
N GLY A 132 11.80 -25.74 7.86
CA GLY A 132 11.11 -24.62 8.49
C GLY A 132 10.72 -23.47 7.55
N THR A 133 11.05 -23.51 6.26
CA THR A 133 10.75 -22.41 5.31
C THR A 133 9.28 -22.32 4.92
N GLY A 134 8.52 -23.41 5.02
CA GLY A 134 7.16 -23.51 4.51
C GLY A 134 7.08 -23.72 3.00
N GLU A 135 8.20 -23.75 2.29
CA GLU A 135 8.28 -23.83 0.82
C GLU A 135 9.08 -25.07 0.40
N SER A 136 8.56 -25.85 -0.52
CA SER A 136 9.29 -26.96 -1.16
C SER A 136 10.21 -26.47 -2.27
N GLU A 137 9.82 -25.40 -2.95
CA GLU A 137 10.65 -24.66 -3.89
C GLU A 137 10.56 -23.16 -3.60
N PRO A 138 11.70 -22.47 -3.42
CA PRO A 138 11.70 -21.02 -3.15
C PRO A 138 11.34 -20.23 -4.41
N GLU A 139 10.80 -19.04 -4.21
CA GLU A 139 10.62 -18.06 -5.27
C GLU A 139 11.95 -17.80 -5.99
N ARG A 140 11.89 -17.70 -7.31
CA ARG A 140 13.05 -17.31 -8.12
C ARG A 140 12.76 -16.01 -8.84
N THR A 141 13.67 -15.05 -8.68
CA THR A 141 13.64 -13.77 -9.37
C THR A 141 14.74 -13.66 -10.40
N LYS A 142 14.56 -12.75 -11.35
CA LYS A 142 15.56 -12.40 -12.37
C LYS A 142 15.64 -10.89 -12.52
N LYS A 143 16.84 -10.35 -12.49
CA LYS A 143 17.09 -8.94 -12.80
C LYS A 143 16.80 -8.65 -14.27
N THR A 144 16.02 -7.59 -14.52
CA THR A 144 15.66 -7.16 -15.88
C THR A 144 16.75 -6.32 -16.55
N GLY A 145 17.72 -5.83 -15.77
CA GLY A 145 18.74 -4.87 -16.21
C GLY A 145 18.26 -3.42 -16.18
N LYS A 146 17.02 -3.17 -15.73
CA LYS A 146 16.48 -1.82 -15.50
C LYS A 146 16.66 -1.43 -14.04
N GLN A 147 16.77 -0.12 -13.82
CA GLN A 147 16.71 0.44 -12.48
C GLN A 147 15.38 1.14 -12.23
N ILE A 148 14.77 0.83 -11.10
CA ILE A 148 13.53 1.44 -10.62
C ILE A 148 13.78 2.18 -9.31
N THR A 149 12.89 3.11 -8.95
CA THR A 149 12.93 3.78 -7.65
C THR A 149 12.73 2.75 -6.54
N ASP A 150 13.57 2.79 -5.51
CA ASP A 150 13.35 1.98 -4.32
C ASP A 150 12.02 2.38 -3.68
N GLU A 151 11.08 1.45 -3.66
CA GLU A 151 9.74 1.66 -3.08
C GLU A 151 9.78 1.95 -1.57
N ASN A 152 10.87 1.57 -0.91
CA ASN A 152 11.09 1.80 0.52
C ASN A 152 11.78 3.14 0.82
N ALA A 153 12.29 3.84 -0.17
CA ALA A 153 12.88 5.17 0.00
C ALA A 153 11.91 6.10 0.75
N VAL A 154 12.46 6.99 1.55
CA VAL A 154 11.69 7.89 2.42
C VAL A 154 11.59 9.28 1.80
N ILE A 155 10.37 9.75 1.61
CA ILE A 155 10.08 11.08 1.05
C ILE A 155 9.41 11.94 2.13
N ASN A 156 9.96 13.12 2.38
CA ASN A 156 9.36 14.12 3.26
C ASN A 156 8.36 14.99 2.50
N ILE A 157 7.18 15.22 3.09
CA ILE A 157 6.19 16.22 2.65
C ILE A 157 5.74 17.02 3.86
N GLY A 158 6.26 18.24 4.02
CA GLY A 158 5.93 19.10 5.16
C GLY A 158 6.29 18.44 6.49
N ASN A 159 5.29 18.11 7.32
CA ASN A 159 5.50 17.50 8.64
C ASN A 159 5.59 15.97 8.62
N ALA A 160 5.34 15.33 7.48
CA ALA A 160 5.14 13.88 7.39
C ALA A 160 6.17 13.20 6.48
N TYR A 161 6.39 11.90 6.72
CA TYR A 161 7.30 11.05 5.96
C TYR A 161 6.52 9.89 5.33
N PHE A 162 6.81 9.60 4.07
CA PHE A 162 6.11 8.58 3.30
C PHE A 162 7.09 7.65 2.58
N ARG A 163 6.71 6.39 2.40
CA ARG A 163 7.42 5.51 1.49
C ARG A 163 7.20 5.94 0.04
N ALA A 164 8.23 5.82 -0.80
CA ALA A 164 8.15 6.17 -2.23
C ALA A 164 7.00 5.43 -2.94
N ARG A 165 6.68 4.19 -2.54
CA ARG A 165 5.51 3.44 -3.05
C ARG A 165 4.18 4.19 -2.87
N ALA A 166 3.98 4.85 -1.73
CA ALA A 166 2.76 5.62 -1.47
C ALA A 166 2.70 6.88 -2.35
N ILE A 167 3.84 7.58 -2.49
CA ILE A 167 3.95 8.75 -3.36
C ILE A 167 3.81 8.37 -4.84
N SER A 168 4.29 7.20 -5.25
CA SER A 168 4.10 6.66 -6.60
C SER A 168 2.62 6.42 -6.94
N LYS A 169 1.80 6.01 -5.96
CA LYS A 169 0.34 5.90 -6.16
C LYS A 169 -0.33 7.26 -6.30
N LEU A 170 0.09 8.24 -5.50
CA LEU A 170 -0.38 9.63 -5.67
C LEU A 170 -0.01 10.16 -7.05
N LYS A 171 1.26 10.00 -7.48
CA LYS A 171 1.71 10.36 -8.83
C LYS A 171 0.87 9.68 -9.92
N PHE A 172 0.65 8.37 -9.79
CA PHE A 172 -0.18 7.63 -10.75
C PHE A 172 -1.57 8.26 -10.89
N ALA A 173 -2.24 8.61 -9.79
CA ALA A 173 -3.55 9.23 -9.86
C ALA A 173 -3.51 10.62 -10.52
N LEU A 174 -2.47 11.42 -10.23
CA LEU A 174 -2.29 12.74 -10.86
C LEU A 174 -2.10 12.61 -12.37
N ASP A 175 -1.22 11.71 -12.81
CA ASP A 175 -1.00 11.43 -14.25
C ASP A 175 -2.26 10.90 -14.93
N PHE A 176 -2.93 9.93 -14.32
CA PHE A 176 -4.14 9.29 -14.85
C PHE A 176 -5.28 10.29 -15.06
N LEU A 177 -5.42 11.24 -14.15
CA LEU A 177 -6.47 12.26 -14.18
C LEU A 177 -6.05 13.54 -14.92
N GLY A 178 -4.79 13.65 -15.36
CA GLY A 178 -4.24 14.84 -15.99
C GLY A 178 -4.15 16.05 -15.05
N ILE A 179 -3.92 15.82 -13.75
CA ILE A 179 -3.85 16.84 -12.72
C ILE A 179 -2.39 17.18 -12.44
N THR A 180 -2.05 18.46 -12.56
CA THR A 180 -0.67 18.96 -12.38
C THR A 180 -0.39 19.51 -11.00
N SER A 181 -1.42 19.76 -10.18
CA SER A 181 -1.29 20.29 -8.83
C SER A 181 -2.41 19.76 -7.95
N VAL A 182 -2.10 19.46 -6.70
CA VAL A 182 -3.04 18.94 -5.71
C VAL A 182 -2.92 19.74 -4.40
N LYS A 183 -4.07 19.97 -3.76
CA LYS A 183 -4.15 20.68 -2.49
C LYS A 183 -3.93 19.71 -1.33
N LEU A 184 -2.96 20.02 -0.46
CA LEU A 184 -2.74 19.35 0.81
C LEU A 184 -3.59 20.07 1.88
N THR A 185 -4.61 19.40 2.40
CA THR A 185 -5.56 20.01 3.35
C THR A 185 -5.30 19.63 4.80
N HIS A 186 -4.62 18.50 5.03
CA HIS A 186 -4.21 18.03 6.36
C HIS A 186 -2.82 17.42 6.27
N ASN A 187 -1.91 17.84 7.15
CA ASN A 187 -0.52 17.38 7.15
C ASN A 187 0.01 17.15 8.58
N PRO A 188 -0.57 16.20 9.31
CA PRO A 188 0.00 15.73 10.56
C PRO A 188 1.23 14.83 10.31
N ASP A 189 2.07 14.65 11.34
CA ASP A 189 3.28 13.84 11.29
C ASP A 189 3.03 12.33 11.40
N ILE A 190 2.00 11.92 12.15
CA ILE A 190 1.76 10.50 12.48
C ILE A 190 0.35 9.98 12.11
N THR A 191 -0.57 10.84 11.70
CA THR A 191 -1.92 10.47 11.30
C THR A 191 -2.18 10.74 9.82
N ALA A 192 -3.38 10.46 9.34
CA ALA A 192 -3.72 10.54 7.93
C ALA A 192 -3.54 11.95 7.31
N ASN A 193 -2.89 12.01 6.17
CA ASN A 193 -2.67 13.21 5.37
C ASN A 193 -3.62 13.24 4.18
N GLU A 194 -4.32 14.34 3.95
CA GLU A 194 -5.33 14.45 2.89
C GLU A 194 -4.87 15.33 1.74
N PHE A 195 -4.94 14.77 0.54
CA PHE A 195 -4.67 15.41 -0.74
C PHE A 195 -5.97 15.51 -1.54
N VAL A 196 -6.45 16.73 -1.78
CA VAL A 196 -7.67 17.00 -2.55
C VAL A 196 -7.28 17.27 -4.01
N LEU A 197 -7.60 16.30 -4.88
CA LEU A 197 -7.29 16.38 -6.30
C LEU A 197 -8.28 17.30 -7.03
N ASN A 198 -9.56 17.17 -6.71
CA ASN A 198 -10.66 18.03 -7.17
C ASN A 198 -11.86 17.84 -6.22
N ASP A 199 -13.02 18.39 -6.59
CA ASP A 199 -14.24 18.34 -5.76
C ASP A 199 -14.75 16.90 -5.51
N ASP A 200 -14.44 15.97 -6.42
CA ASP A 200 -14.96 14.60 -6.38
C ASP A 200 -13.91 13.56 -5.90
N ILE A 201 -12.62 13.91 -5.86
CA ILE A 201 -11.54 12.94 -5.64
C ILE A 201 -10.58 13.42 -4.56
N ARG A 202 -10.36 12.56 -3.57
CA ARG A 202 -9.37 12.75 -2.50
C ARG A 202 -8.49 11.53 -2.36
N ILE A 203 -7.23 11.75 -2.04
CA ILE A 203 -6.29 10.69 -1.67
C ILE A 203 -5.82 10.94 -0.25
N ILE A 204 -5.78 9.90 0.53
CA ILE A 204 -5.29 9.91 1.89
C ILE A 204 -4.08 9.00 1.99
N LEU A 205 -3.00 9.54 2.53
CA LEU A 205 -1.76 8.82 2.78
C LEU A 205 -1.53 8.69 4.29
N MET A 206 -1.24 7.46 4.72
CA MET A 206 -0.75 7.22 6.07
C MET A 206 0.76 7.44 6.10
N PRO A 207 1.26 8.34 6.96
CA PRO A 207 2.69 8.54 7.11
C PRO A 207 3.34 7.36 7.82
N MET A 208 4.65 7.28 7.69
CA MET A 208 5.47 6.37 8.48
C MET A 208 6.08 7.09 9.69
N LEU A 209 6.30 6.35 10.77
CA LEU A 209 7.11 6.85 11.87
C LEU A 209 8.57 6.96 11.42
N ASN A 210 9.16 8.13 11.61
CA ASN A 210 10.56 8.41 11.29
C ASN A 210 11.24 9.16 12.44
N PRO A 211 11.63 8.45 13.51
CA PRO A 211 12.16 9.07 14.72
C PRO A 211 13.52 9.77 14.51
N TRP A 212 14.23 9.45 13.44
CA TRP A 212 15.54 10.06 13.13
C TRP A 212 15.42 11.25 12.16
N ASN A 213 14.23 11.51 11.59
CA ASN A 213 14.01 12.56 10.57
C ASN A 213 14.91 12.45 9.35
N GLU A 214 15.38 11.24 9.03
CA GLU A 214 16.18 10.95 7.83
C GLU A 214 15.26 10.71 6.64
N TYR A 215 15.62 11.25 5.48
CA TYR A 215 14.85 11.07 4.25
C TYR A 215 15.76 11.14 3.01
N ASP A 216 15.31 10.50 1.95
CA ASP A 216 16.02 10.42 0.67
C ASP A 216 15.67 11.59 -0.25
N ALA A 217 14.44 12.11 -0.14
CA ALA A 217 13.94 13.18 -0.99
C ALA A 217 12.86 14.02 -0.31
N VAL A 218 12.58 15.20 -0.89
CA VAL A 218 11.57 16.16 -0.39
C VAL A 218 10.63 16.58 -1.50
N VAL A 219 9.32 16.50 -1.24
CA VAL A 219 8.32 17.18 -2.07
C VAL A 219 8.10 18.59 -1.50
N LYS A 220 8.50 19.59 -2.27
CA LYS A 220 8.35 21.00 -1.88
C LYS A 220 6.88 21.42 -1.89
N LEU A 221 6.47 22.04 -0.79
CA LEU A 221 5.16 22.67 -0.66
C LEU A 221 5.16 24.05 -1.30
N VAL A 222 4.05 24.40 -1.93
CA VAL A 222 3.79 25.75 -2.47
C VAL A 222 2.50 26.31 -1.87
N ASP A 223 2.36 27.63 -1.88
CA ASP A 223 1.19 28.36 -1.35
C ASP A 223 -0.04 28.24 -2.26
#